data_af073610db7364ed3aec0ce8fdfc778e
#
_entry.id   af073610db7364ed3aec0ce8fdfc778e
#
_cell.length_a   1.000
_cell.length_b   1.000
_cell.length_c   1.000
_cell.angle_alpha   90.00
_cell.angle_beta   90.00
_cell.angle_gamma   90.00
#
_symmetry.space_group_name_H-M   'P 1'
#
loop_
_entity.id
_entity.type
_entity.pdbx_description
1 polymer ?
#
loop_
_entity_poly.entity_id
_entity_poly.type
_entity_poly.pdbx_seq_one_letter_code
_entity_poly.pdbx_strand_id
1 'polypeptide(L)'
;MLEVRDLHSGYGEAHVVRGVSLDVGTAEIVAVLGRNGMGKTTLIRSIMGLTPPQIRSGSITWRGESLVGLRPHDIAARKIAIVPQGRRLFASLTVTEHLTMLKSARAKTGWTVERVFGIFPRLAERRHHRGGQLSGGERGMLAVGRALMVDPQLILMDEPSEGLAPVMVQHLEEIVLGLKREGLSILLVEQNLYSALAVADRVYVLETGQVVHQGDAATLTRQPELLFQHLGVQ
;
A
#
# COMPACT_ATOMS: atom_id res chain seq x y z
N MET A 1 -3.86 7.25 -13.45
CA MET A 1 -2.95 6.10 -13.57
C MET A 1 -1.62 6.47 -12.95
N LEU A 2 -1.04 5.58 -12.15
CA LEU A 2 0.35 5.65 -11.70
C LEU A 2 1.23 4.97 -12.75
N GLU A 3 2.33 5.59 -13.12
CA GLU A 3 3.34 4.98 -13.98
C GLU A 3 4.72 5.14 -13.35
N VAL A 4 5.45 4.05 -13.30
CA VAL A 4 6.87 4.00 -12.91
C VAL A 4 7.63 3.44 -14.11
N ARG A 5 8.68 4.14 -14.55
CA ARG A 5 9.47 3.75 -15.72
C ARG A 5 10.96 3.79 -15.38
N ASP A 6 11.62 2.65 -15.57
CA ASP A 6 13.06 2.47 -15.39
C ASP A 6 13.59 3.09 -14.07
N LEU A 7 12.86 2.87 -12.97
CA LEU A 7 13.17 3.48 -11.69
C LEU A 7 14.40 2.84 -11.07
N HIS A 8 15.37 3.68 -10.73
CA HIS A 8 16.55 3.33 -9.96
C HIS A 8 16.59 4.12 -8.66
N SER A 9 16.65 3.43 -7.52
CA SER A 9 16.73 4.09 -6.21
C SER A 9 17.46 3.24 -5.18
N GLY A 10 17.92 3.86 -4.10
CA GLY A 10 18.67 3.16 -3.05
C GLY A 10 19.12 4.05 -1.90
N TYR A 11 20.02 3.53 -1.08
CA TYR A 11 20.48 4.11 0.18
C TYR A 11 22.00 4.29 0.14
N GLY A 12 22.49 5.53 0.19
CA GLY A 12 23.93 5.81 0.02
C GLY A 12 24.45 5.15 -1.26
N GLU A 13 25.43 4.29 -1.19
CA GLU A 13 25.97 3.54 -2.34
C GLU A 13 25.13 2.30 -2.71
N ALA A 14 24.28 1.82 -1.81
CA ALA A 14 23.45 0.63 -2.07
C ALA A 14 22.35 0.91 -3.08
N HIS A 15 22.42 0.25 -4.24
CA HIS A 15 21.44 0.31 -5.31
C HIS A 15 20.38 -0.79 -5.10
N VAL A 16 19.19 -0.43 -4.63
CA VAL A 16 18.18 -1.39 -4.18
C VAL A 16 17.11 -1.65 -5.25
N VAL A 17 16.56 -0.60 -5.85
CA VAL A 17 15.62 -0.68 -6.99
C VAL A 17 16.41 -0.43 -8.26
N ARG A 18 16.31 -1.33 -9.23
CA ARG A 18 17.20 -1.41 -10.40
C ARG A 18 16.42 -1.53 -11.70
N GLY A 19 15.92 -0.41 -12.22
CA GLY A 19 15.20 -0.39 -13.50
C GLY A 19 13.76 -0.92 -13.40
N VAL A 20 13.09 -0.71 -12.26
CA VAL A 20 11.71 -1.15 -12.08
C VAL A 20 10.75 -0.33 -12.93
N SER A 21 9.94 -1.04 -13.72
CA SER A 21 8.83 -0.45 -14.46
C SER A 21 7.53 -1.16 -14.10
N LEU A 22 6.50 -0.42 -13.73
CA LEU A 22 5.15 -0.89 -13.46
C LEU A 22 4.13 0.24 -13.65
N ASP A 23 2.87 -0.12 -13.73
CA ASP A 23 1.77 0.83 -13.74
C ASP A 23 0.58 0.33 -12.92
N VAL A 24 -0.26 1.27 -12.46
CA VAL A 24 -1.52 1.01 -11.76
C VAL A 24 -2.62 1.82 -12.45
N GLY A 25 -3.62 1.12 -12.96
CA GLY A 25 -4.78 1.71 -13.62
C GLY A 25 -5.76 2.34 -12.64
N THR A 26 -6.86 2.86 -13.17
CA THR A 26 -7.99 3.39 -12.38
C THR A 26 -8.81 2.22 -11.82
N ALA A 27 -9.14 2.26 -10.53
CA ALA A 27 -9.89 1.22 -9.84
C ALA A 27 -9.28 -0.18 -10.04
N GLU A 28 -7.96 -0.24 -10.02
CA GLU A 28 -7.17 -1.46 -10.20
C GLU A 28 -6.37 -1.76 -8.93
N ILE A 29 -6.26 -3.03 -8.57
CA ILE A 29 -5.34 -3.54 -7.55
C ILE A 29 -4.17 -4.21 -8.26
N VAL A 30 -2.99 -3.62 -8.12
CA VAL A 30 -1.74 -4.19 -8.60
C VAL A 30 -0.91 -4.65 -7.41
N ALA A 31 -0.55 -5.92 -7.39
CA ALA A 31 0.33 -6.47 -6.36
C ALA A 31 1.79 -6.49 -6.83
N VAL A 32 2.70 -6.14 -5.92
CA VAL A 32 4.14 -6.36 -6.08
C VAL A 32 4.57 -7.40 -5.05
N LEU A 33 4.86 -8.59 -5.53
CA LEU A 33 5.32 -9.72 -4.74
C LEU A 33 6.84 -9.79 -4.69
N GLY A 34 7.38 -10.34 -3.63
CA GLY A 34 8.81 -10.59 -3.49
C GLY A 34 9.19 -10.92 -2.05
N ARG A 35 10.32 -11.58 -1.88
CA ARG A 35 10.88 -11.91 -0.56
C ARG A 35 11.31 -10.64 0.18
N ASN A 36 11.61 -10.79 1.47
CA ASN A 36 12.16 -9.68 2.27
C ASN A 36 13.50 -9.23 1.68
N GLY A 37 13.73 -7.91 1.69
CA GLY A 37 14.97 -7.32 1.14
C GLY A 37 14.99 -7.12 -0.38
N MET A 38 13.96 -7.53 -1.12
CA MET A 38 13.94 -7.41 -2.60
C MET A 38 13.67 -5.99 -3.13
N GLY A 39 13.44 -5.01 -2.25
CA GLY A 39 13.28 -3.59 -2.65
C GLY A 39 11.83 -3.09 -2.64
N LYS A 40 10.86 -3.89 -2.21
CA LYS A 40 9.43 -3.55 -2.19
C LYS A 40 9.13 -2.25 -1.43
N THR A 41 9.52 -2.17 -0.15
CA THR A 41 9.38 -0.95 0.67
C THR A 41 10.15 0.23 0.08
N THR A 42 11.31 -0.02 -0.54
CA THR A 42 12.10 1.03 -1.22
C THR A 42 11.31 1.61 -2.39
N LEU A 43 10.64 0.79 -3.19
CA LEU A 43 9.76 1.21 -4.27
C LEU A 43 8.62 2.11 -3.74
N ILE A 44 7.88 1.65 -2.72
CA ILE A 44 6.80 2.43 -2.08
C ILE A 44 7.33 3.78 -1.56
N ARG A 45 8.47 3.77 -0.87
CA ARG A 45 9.07 5.00 -0.33
C ARG A 45 9.50 5.96 -1.43
N SER A 46 10.02 5.45 -2.55
CA SER A 46 10.40 6.27 -3.72
C SER A 46 9.16 6.93 -4.34
N ILE A 47 8.06 6.19 -4.51
CA ILE A 47 6.79 6.73 -5.04
C ILE A 47 6.23 7.83 -4.13
N MET A 48 6.33 7.65 -2.80
CA MET A 48 5.86 8.65 -1.81
C MET A 48 6.83 9.81 -1.57
N GLY A 49 7.97 9.89 -2.29
CA GLY A 49 8.95 10.95 -2.09
C GLY A 49 9.60 10.93 -0.70
N LEU A 50 9.58 9.80 0.00
CA LEU A 50 10.20 9.63 1.31
C LEU A 50 11.72 9.47 1.14
N THR A 51 12.47 10.25 1.87
CA THR A 51 13.95 10.21 1.84
C THR A 51 14.49 9.76 3.20
N PRO A 52 15.45 8.81 3.28
CA PRO A 52 15.85 7.94 2.17
C PRO A 52 14.74 6.97 1.77
N PRO A 53 14.73 6.32 0.60
CA PRO A 53 15.80 6.22 -0.40
C PRO A 53 15.95 7.46 -1.29
N GLN A 54 17.05 7.52 -2.06
CA GLN A 54 17.26 8.52 -3.11
C GLN A 54 16.93 7.91 -4.48
N ILE A 55 16.14 8.61 -5.29
CA ILE A 55 15.92 8.29 -6.70
C ILE A 55 17.17 8.74 -7.47
N ARG A 56 17.76 7.83 -8.25
CA ARG A 56 18.96 8.05 -9.06
C ARG A 56 18.63 8.35 -10.51
N SER A 57 17.67 7.61 -11.07
CA SER A 57 17.16 7.79 -12.42
C SER A 57 15.79 7.16 -12.58
N GLY A 58 15.18 7.34 -13.76
CA GLY A 58 13.84 6.89 -14.07
C GLY A 58 12.78 7.94 -13.80
N SER A 59 11.52 7.58 -13.98
CA SER A 59 10.40 8.49 -13.78
C SER A 59 9.27 7.83 -12.98
N ILE A 60 8.55 8.65 -12.22
CA ILE A 60 7.32 8.29 -11.52
C ILE A 60 6.31 9.37 -11.86
N THR A 61 5.19 8.98 -12.48
CA THR A 61 4.12 9.92 -12.80
C THR A 61 2.78 9.47 -12.21
N TRP A 62 1.99 10.43 -11.80
CA TRP A 62 0.60 10.24 -11.40
C TRP A 62 -0.29 11.13 -12.25
N ARG A 63 -1.18 10.52 -13.06
CA ARG A 63 -2.05 11.23 -14.00
C ARG A 63 -1.28 12.15 -14.95
N GLY A 64 -0.11 11.71 -15.40
CA GLY A 64 0.76 12.45 -16.29
C GLY A 64 1.66 13.50 -15.63
N GLU A 65 1.48 13.78 -14.32
CA GLU A 65 2.33 14.71 -13.57
C GLU A 65 3.48 13.97 -12.89
N SER A 66 4.70 14.50 -12.95
CA SER A 66 5.87 13.92 -12.29
C SER A 66 5.74 14.02 -10.76
N LEU A 67 6.06 12.92 -10.09
CA LEU A 67 6.21 12.87 -8.63
C LEU A 67 7.66 12.99 -8.17
N VAL A 68 8.64 12.83 -9.06
CA VAL A 68 10.06 12.88 -8.71
C VAL A 68 10.45 14.26 -8.20
N GLY A 69 11.10 14.30 -7.03
CA GLY A 69 11.52 15.54 -6.38
C GLY A 69 10.43 16.24 -5.57
N LEU A 70 9.19 15.76 -5.59
CA LEU A 70 8.14 16.30 -4.74
C LEU A 70 8.30 15.82 -3.29
N ARG A 71 7.90 16.65 -2.35
CA ARG A 71 7.87 16.30 -0.92
C ARG A 71 6.67 15.39 -0.62
N PRO A 72 6.74 14.54 0.39
CA PRO A 72 5.65 13.60 0.71
C PRO A 72 4.27 14.25 0.88
N HIS A 73 4.20 15.45 1.45
CA HIS A 73 2.93 16.14 1.62
C HIS A 73 2.37 16.73 0.30
N ASP A 74 3.24 17.09 -0.66
CA ASP A 74 2.82 17.51 -2.00
C ASP A 74 2.26 16.31 -2.80
N ILE A 75 2.82 15.11 -2.59
CA ILE A 75 2.32 13.85 -3.15
C ILE A 75 0.98 13.47 -2.51
N ALA A 76 0.87 13.57 -1.18
CA ALA A 76 -0.40 13.34 -0.48
C ALA A 76 -1.51 14.31 -0.92
N ALA A 77 -1.17 15.58 -1.20
CA ALA A 77 -2.11 16.57 -1.74
C ALA A 77 -2.66 16.18 -3.13
N ARG A 78 -1.95 15.30 -3.88
CA ARG A 78 -2.40 14.70 -5.15
C ARG A 78 -3.27 13.45 -4.95
N LYS A 79 -3.79 13.25 -3.75
CA LYS A 79 -4.67 12.14 -3.39
C LYS A 79 -3.99 10.76 -3.47
N ILE A 80 -2.72 10.70 -3.11
CA ILE A 80 -1.98 9.45 -2.92
C ILE A 80 -1.76 9.26 -1.42
N ALA A 81 -2.23 8.14 -0.88
CA ALA A 81 -2.04 7.78 0.52
C ALA A 81 -1.11 6.58 0.67
N ILE A 82 -0.53 6.42 1.85
CA ILE A 82 0.30 5.27 2.21
C ILE A 82 -0.18 4.60 3.49
N VAL A 83 -0.24 3.27 3.47
CA VAL A 83 -0.31 2.41 4.65
C VAL A 83 1.09 1.81 4.81
N PRO A 84 1.94 2.34 5.69
CA PRO A 84 3.32 1.90 5.82
C PRO A 84 3.42 0.59 6.59
N GLN A 85 4.47 -0.19 6.31
CA GLN A 85 4.85 -1.37 7.09
C GLN A 85 4.98 -1.00 8.59
N GLY A 86 4.58 -1.91 9.47
CA GLY A 86 4.61 -1.72 10.93
C GLY A 86 3.55 -0.75 11.45
N ARG A 87 2.57 -0.37 10.61
CA ARG A 87 1.34 0.40 10.96
C ARG A 87 1.57 1.82 11.48
N ARG A 88 2.70 2.11 12.12
CA ARG A 88 3.18 3.41 12.60
C ARG A 88 2.10 4.28 13.26
N LEU A 89 1.43 3.73 14.27
CA LEU A 89 0.44 4.44 15.07
C LEU A 89 1.09 5.14 16.26
N PHE A 90 0.46 6.22 16.72
CA PHE A 90 0.83 6.89 17.96
C PHE A 90 0.17 6.18 19.14
N ALA A 91 0.97 5.60 20.03
CA ALA A 91 0.45 4.83 21.18
C ALA A 91 -0.46 5.65 22.10
N SER A 92 -0.25 6.96 22.18
CA SER A 92 -0.98 7.89 23.07
C SER A 92 -2.29 8.40 22.49
N LEU A 93 -2.47 8.43 21.17
CA LEU A 93 -3.67 8.95 20.52
C LEU A 93 -4.78 7.89 20.51
N THR A 94 -6.01 8.33 20.66
CA THR A 94 -7.21 7.49 20.49
C THR A 94 -7.44 7.16 19.01
N VAL A 95 -8.29 6.16 18.75
CA VAL A 95 -8.74 5.82 17.40
C VAL A 95 -9.33 7.04 16.69
N THR A 96 -10.22 7.77 17.36
CA THR A 96 -10.84 8.98 16.78
C THR A 96 -9.79 10.06 16.47
N GLU A 97 -8.85 10.31 17.37
CA GLU A 97 -7.78 11.29 17.13
C GLU A 97 -6.89 10.90 15.95
N HIS A 98 -6.56 9.60 15.80
CA HIS A 98 -5.81 9.13 14.61
C HIS A 98 -6.54 9.41 13.30
N LEU A 99 -7.86 9.26 13.25
CA LEU A 99 -8.67 9.51 12.07
C LEU A 99 -8.82 11.01 11.81
N THR A 100 -8.96 11.82 12.85
CA THR A 100 -9.20 13.26 12.69
C THR A 100 -7.94 14.07 12.41
N MET A 101 -6.76 13.64 12.87
CA MET A 101 -5.50 14.38 12.70
C MET A 101 -5.09 14.62 11.23
N LEU A 102 -5.55 13.75 10.31
CA LEU A 102 -5.26 13.85 8.87
C LEU A 102 -6.44 14.36 8.05
N LYS A 103 -7.56 14.73 8.71
CA LYS A 103 -8.75 15.20 8.02
C LYS A 103 -8.41 16.42 7.17
N SER A 104 -8.50 16.26 5.85
CA SER A 104 -8.34 17.40 4.94
C SER A 104 -9.45 18.40 5.17
N ALA A 105 -9.08 19.65 5.46
CA ALA A 105 -10.04 20.76 5.59
C ALA A 105 -10.84 21.00 4.28
N ARG A 106 -10.39 20.43 3.15
CA ARG A 106 -11.00 20.56 1.82
C ARG A 106 -11.96 19.42 1.48
N ALA A 107 -11.99 18.34 2.22
CA ALA A 107 -12.88 17.20 1.94
C ALA A 107 -14.30 17.49 2.42
N LYS A 108 -15.10 18.18 1.60
CA LYS A 108 -16.54 18.41 1.87
C LYS A 108 -17.43 17.20 1.58
N THR A 109 -16.93 16.22 0.80
CA THR A 109 -17.70 15.07 0.29
C THR A 109 -16.91 13.75 0.27
N GLY A 110 -15.78 13.67 0.96
CA GLY A 110 -14.89 12.53 0.94
C GLY A 110 -15.12 11.54 2.08
N TRP A 111 -14.05 10.90 2.52
CA TRP A 111 -14.05 9.99 3.65
C TRP A 111 -14.29 10.74 4.97
N THR A 112 -15.24 10.28 5.77
CA THR A 112 -15.53 10.79 7.12
C THR A 112 -15.20 9.73 8.15
N VAL A 113 -15.06 10.15 9.41
CA VAL A 113 -14.83 9.21 10.54
C VAL A 113 -15.98 8.20 10.63
N GLU A 114 -17.22 8.64 10.41
CA GLU A 114 -18.41 7.80 10.44
C GLU A 114 -18.38 6.76 9.31
N ARG A 115 -17.94 7.16 8.11
CA ARG A 115 -17.79 6.25 6.98
C ARG A 115 -16.69 5.22 7.24
N VAL A 116 -15.55 5.64 7.80
CA VAL A 116 -14.48 4.72 8.23
C VAL A 116 -14.99 3.75 9.30
N PHE A 117 -15.76 4.21 10.28
CA PHE A 117 -16.38 3.34 11.30
C PHE A 117 -17.41 2.37 10.71
N GLY A 118 -18.09 2.76 9.62
CA GLY A 118 -18.99 1.86 8.89
C GLY A 118 -18.24 0.67 8.24
N ILE A 119 -17.04 0.91 7.72
CA ILE A 119 -16.18 -0.13 7.14
C ILE A 119 -15.49 -0.95 8.24
N PHE A 120 -15.13 -0.31 9.34
CA PHE A 120 -14.40 -0.91 10.46
C PHE A 120 -15.21 -0.83 11.78
N PRO A 121 -16.30 -1.63 11.96
CA PRO A 121 -17.13 -1.56 13.17
C PRO A 121 -16.34 -1.78 14.48
N ARG A 122 -15.31 -2.64 14.43
CA ARG A 122 -14.42 -2.83 15.58
C ARG A 122 -13.69 -1.56 16.01
N LEU A 123 -13.32 -0.69 15.05
CA LEU A 123 -12.74 0.61 15.39
C LEU A 123 -13.78 1.55 16.00
N ALA A 124 -15.05 1.47 15.58
CA ALA A 124 -16.13 2.24 16.18
C ALA A 124 -16.35 1.88 17.65
N GLU A 125 -16.32 0.57 17.99
CA GLU A 125 -16.39 0.07 19.37
C GLU A 125 -15.21 0.58 20.22
N ARG A 126 -14.04 0.73 19.59
CA ARG A 126 -12.78 1.13 20.22
C ARG A 126 -12.45 2.61 20.04
N ARG A 127 -13.40 3.46 19.62
CA ARG A 127 -13.17 4.87 19.26
C ARG A 127 -12.39 5.70 20.28
N HIS A 128 -12.55 5.40 21.56
CA HIS A 128 -11.90 6.08 22.67
C HIS A 128 -10.64 5.35 23.19
N HIS A 129 -10.33 4.15 22.68
CA HIS A 129 -9.12 3.43 23.07
C HIS A 129 -7.91 4.05 22.38
N ARG A 130 -6.78 4.04 23.07
CA ARG A 130 -5.50 4.53 22.55
C ARG A 130 -4.85 3.50 21.62
N GLY A 131 -4.04 3.96 20.67
CA GLY A 131 -3.35 3.09 19.73
C GLY A 131 -2.53 1.97 20.37
N GLY A 132 -1.94 2.24 21.54
CA GLY A 132 -1.21 1.24 22.32
C GLY A 132 -2.07 0.12 22.92
N GLN A 133 -3.39 0.32 23.04
CA GLN A 133 -4.35 -0.62 23.62
C GLN A 133 -4.99 -1.54 22.56
N LEU A 134 -4.75 -1.27 21.28
CA LEU A 134 -5.34 -2.02 20.18
C LEU A 134 -4.59 -3.33 19.91
N SER A 135 -5.33 -4.36 19.50
CA SER A 135 -4.76 -5.59 18.96
C SER A 135 -4.02 -5.34 17.65
N GLY A 136 -3.22 -6.33 17.18
CA GLY A 136 -2.52 -6.25 15.91
C GLY A 136 -3.46 -5.98 14.72
N GLY A 137 -4.60 -6.67 14.66
CA GLY A 137 -5.62 -6.47 13.63
C GLY A 137 -6.28 -5.10 13.68
N GLU A 138 -6.69 -4.65 14.86
CA GLU A 138 -7.28 -3.31 15.06
C GLU A 138 -6.30 -2.20 14.66
N ARG A 139 -5.00 -2.37 14.96
CA ARG A 139 -3.96 -1.43 14.50
C ARG A 139 -3.81 -1.42 12.97
N GLY A 140 -3.90 -2.58 12.32
CA GLY A 140 -3.89 -2.68 10.86
C GLY A 140 -5.08 -1.94 10.23
N MET A 141 -6.29 -2.19 10.73
CA MET A 141 -7.51 -1.51 10.30
C MET A 141 -7.41 0.01 10.50
N LEU A 142 -6.88 0.46 11.64
CA LEU A 142 -6.72 1.89 11.93
C LEU A 142 -5.69 2.54 10.98
N ALA A 143 -4.63 1.83 10.59
CA ALA A 143 -3.66 2.33 9.62
C ALA A 143 -4.31 2.53 8.23
N VAL A 144 -5.15 1.59 7.78
CA VAL A 144 -5.94 1.74 6.54
C VAL A 144 -6.96 2.87 6.70
N GLY A 145 -7.75 2.89 7.77
CA GLY A 145 -8.73 3.95 8.05
C GLY A 145 -8.11 5.34 8.04
N ARG A 146 -6.92 5.49 8.62
CA ARG A 146 -6.15 6.74 8.61
C ARG A 146 -5.75 7.16 7.20
N ALA A 147 -5.35 6.20 6.34
CA ALA A 147 -5.02 6.49 4.94
C ALA A 147 -6.25 6.97 4.15
N LEU A 148 -7.44 6.47 4.46
CA LEU A 148 -8.68 6.93 3.82
C LEU A 148 -9.04 8.38 4.16
N MET A 149 -8.66 8.89 5.36
CA MET A 149 -9.02 10.24 5.81
C MET A 149 -8.39 11.38 4.99
N VAL A 150 -7.42 11.11 4.12
CA VAL A 150 -6.89 12.10 3.16
C VAL A 150 -7.65 12.10 1.84
N ASP A 151 -8.75 11.36 1.73
CA ASP A 151 -9.60 11.23 0.53
C ASP A 151 -8.78 10.76 -0.70
N PRO A 152 -8.10 9.60 -0.61
CA PRO A 152 -7.17 9.14 -1.64
C PRO A 152 -7.89 8.69 -2.91
N GLN A 153 -7.13 8.67 -4.02
CA GLN A 153 -7.48 8.00 -5.28
C GLN A 153 -6.53 6.85 -5.58
N LEU A 154 -5.35 6.88 -4.95
CA LEU A 154 -4.40 5.78 -4.94
C LEU A 154 -3.95 5.52 -3.50
N ILE A 155 -3.96 4.26 -3.10
CA ILE A 155 -3.40 3.82 -1.82
C ILE A 155 -2.21 2.89 -2.10
N LEU A 156 -1.08 3.23 -1.51
CA LEU A 156 0.12 2.39 -1.48
C LEU A 156 0.11 1.61 -0.17
N MET A 157 0.07 0.28 -0.22
CA MET A 157 0.03 -0.58 0.97
C MET A 157 1.32 -1.40 1.05
N ASP A 158 2.06 -1.23 2.14
CA ASP A 158 3.35 -1.89 2.37
C ASP A 158 3.20 -2.99 3.42
N GLU A 159 3.06 -4.24 2.95
CA GLU A 159 2.88 -5.48 3.73
C GLU A 159 1.78 -5.36 4.81
N PRO A 160 0.54 -4.97 4.43
CA PRO A 160 -0.52 -4.72 5.40
C PRO A 160 -0.98 -5.99 6.13
N SER A 161 -0.77 -7.18 5.55
CA SER A 161 -1.14 -8.48 6.14
C SER A 161 -0.11 -8.99 7.15
N GLU A 162 1.11 -8.38 7.21
CA GLU A 162 2.20 -8.86 8.06
C GLU A 162 1.78 -8.96 9.54
N GLY A 163 2.00 -10.14 10.14
CA GLY A 163 1.71 -10.40 11.55
C GLY A 163 0.23 -10.34 11.93
N LEU A 164 -0.67 -10.50 10.96
CA LEU A 164 -2.10 -10.69 11.20
C LEU A 164 -2.46 -12.17 11.34
N ALA A 165 -3.44 -12.46 12.18
CA ALA A 165 -4.07 -13.77 12.21
C ALA A 165 -4.84 -14.04 10.89
N PRO A 166 -4.97 -15.29 10.43
CA PRO A 166 -5.60 -15.62 9.13
C PRO A 166 -6.97 -14.99 8.92
N VAL A 167 -7.84 -15.00 9.94
CA VAL A 167 -9.18 -14.39 9.88
C VAL A 167 -9.11 -12.86 9.65
N MET A 168 -8.07 -12.22 10.15
CA MET A 168 -7.86 -10.78 9.97
C MET A 168 -7.30 -10.47 8.59
N VAL A 169 -6.53 -11.40 8.00
CA VAL A 169 -6.05 -11.29 6.61
C VAL A 169 -7.25 -11.33 5.67
N GLN A 170 -8.14 -12.33 5.82
CA GLN A 170 -9.36 -12.42 5.02
C GLN A 170 -10.23 -11.17 5.12
N HIS A 171 -10.40 -10.63 6.32
CA HIS A 171 -11.15 -9.39 6.50
C HIS A 171 -10.47 -8.18 5.82
N LEU A 172 -9.13 -8.09 5.87
CA LEU A 172 -8.38 -7.07 5.14
C LEU A 172 -8.57 -7.20 3.62
N GLU A 173 -8.54 -8.43 3.10
CA GLU A 173 -8.77 -8.73 1.67
C GLU A 173 -10.17 -8.25 1.22
N GLU A 174 -11.22 -8.53 2.01
CA GLU A 174 -12.58 -8.05 1.74
C GLU A 174 -12.65 -6.52 1.70
N ILE A 175 -11.96 -5.85 2.63
CA ILE A 175 -11.87 -4.39 2.66
C ILE A 175 -11.17 -3.85 1.42
N VAL A 176 -10.02 -4.41 1.05
CA VAL A 176 -9.25 -4.00 -0.13
C VAL A 176 -10.10 -4.12 -1.41
N LEU A 177 -10.81 -5.24 -1.56
CA LEU A 177 -11.78 -5.43 -2.66
C LEU A 177 -12.94 -4.43 -2.60
N GLY A 178 -13.42 -4.10 -1.40
CA GLY A 178 -14.44 -3.09 -1.18
C GLY A 178 -13.98 -1.70 -1.64
N LEU A 179 -12.77 -1.30 -1.27
CA LEU A 179 -12.17 -0.02 -1.66
C LEU A 179 -12.00 0.09 -3.17
N LYS A 180 -11.59 -0.99 -3.85
CA LYS A 180 -11.55 -1.02 -5.32
C LYS A 180 -12.92 -0.79 -5.92
N ARG A 181 -13.99 -1.45 -5.40
CA ARG A 181 -15.37 -1.26 -5.89
C ARG A 181 -15.85 0.18 -5.73
N GLU A 182 -15.31 0.92 -4.77
CA GLU A 182 -15.55 2.36 -4.61
C GLU A 182 -14.69 3.25 -5.53
N GLY A 183 -13.91 2.65 -6.42
CA GLY A 183 -13.12 3.34 -7.44
C GLY A 183 -11.68 3.70 -7.02
N LEU A 184 -11.20 3.20 -5.88
CA LEU A 184 -9.82 3.42 -5.46
C LEU A 184 -8.86 2.50 -6.23
N SER A 185 -7.73 3.07 -6.65
CA SER A 185 -6.59 2.29 -7.15
C SER A 185 -5.69 1.90 -5.97
N ILE A 186 -5.10 0.70 -6.02
CA ILE A 186 -4.27 0.19 -4.94
C ILE A 186 -3.00 -0.42 -5.51
N LEU A 187 -1.84 0.02 -5.01
CA LEU A 187 -0.58 -0.69 -5.18
C LEU A 187 -0.28 -1.41 -3.87
N LEU A 188 -0.42 -2.73 -3.90
CA LEU A 188 -0.24 -3.62 -2.76
C LEU A 188 1.13 -4.28 -2.84
N VAL A 189 1.98 -4.04 -1.88
CA VAL A 189 3.25 -4.77 -1.73
C VAL A 189 3.05 -5.85 -0.69
N GLU A 190 3.35 -7.10 -1.05
CA GLU A 190 3.14 -8.26 -0.19
C GLU A 190 4.27 -9.30 -0.32
N GLN A 191 4.40 -10.11 0.72
CA GLN A 191 5.22 -11.32 0.69
C GLN A 191 4.35 -12.57 0.55
N ASN A 192 3.12 -12.53 1.08
CA ASN A 192 2.19 -13.65 0.99
C ASN A 192 1.55 -13.70 -0.40
N LEU A 193 1.95 -14.73 -1.17
CA LEU A 193 1.44 -14.98 -2.51
C LEU A 193 -0.08 -15.11 -2.55
N TYR A 194 -0.64 -15.92 -1.66
CA TYR A 194 -2.08 -16.23 -1.68
C TYR A 194 -2.93 -15.02 -1.34
N SER A 195 -2.54 -14.24 -0.35
CA SER A 195 -3.20 -12.98 -0.01
C SER A 195 -3.17 -11.97 -1.15
N ALA A 196 -2.03 -11.86 -1.83
CA ALA A 196 -1.92 -10.96 -2.97
C ALA A 196 -2.81 -11.41 -4.14
N LEU A 197 -2.77 -12.71 -4.49
CA LEU A 197 -3.57 -13.26 -5.58
C LEU A 197 -5.08 -13.21 -5.29
N ALA A 198 -5.50 -13.24 -4.02
CA ALA A 198 -6.90 -13.16 -3.63
C ALA A 198 -7.55 -11.81 -3.98
N VAL A 199 -6.76 -10.73 -4.10
CA VAL A 199 -7.29 -9.37 -4.29
C VAL A 199 -6.80 -8.67 -5.56
N ALA A 200 -5.62 -9.03 -6.09
CA ALA A 200 -5.00 -8.33 -7.20
C ALA A 200 -5.68 -8.62 -8.54
N ASP A 201 -5.62 -7.64 -9.44
CA ASP A 201 -5.92 -7.81 -10.87
C ASP A 201 -4.67 -8.24 -11.62
N ARG A 202 -3.54 -7.58 -11.33
CA ARG A 202 -2.22 -7.87 -11.92
C ARG A 202 -1.16 -7.99 -10.84
N VAL A 203 -0.14 -8.74 -11.16
CA VAL A 203 0.98 -9.01 -10.26
C VAL A 203 2.29 -8.71 -10.96
N TYR A 204 3.21 -8.07 -10.25
CA TYR A 204 4.62 -7.96 -10.57
C TYR A 204 5.43 -8.72 -9.52
N VAL A 205 6.42 -9.48 -9.93
CA VAL A 205 7.35 -10.15 -9.00
C VAL A 205 8.67 -9.41 -9.00
N LEU A 206 9.08 -8.99 -7.81
CA LEU A 206 10.31 -8.25 -7.59
C LEU A 206 11.37 -9.18 -6.97
N GLU A 207 12.49 -9.33 -7.66
CA GLU A 207 13.66 -10.08 -7.18
C GLU A 207 14.91 -9.24 -7.36
N THR A 208 15.70 -9.10 -6.31
CA THR A 208 16.96 -8.33 -6.29
C THR A 208 16.82 -6.92 -6.90
N GLY A 209 15.66 -6.28 -6.64
CA GLY A 209 15.37 -4.92 -7.11
C GLY A 209 14.91 -4.79 -8.56
N GLN A 210 14.62 -5.89 -9.24
CA GLN A 210 14.16 -5.93 -10.63
C GLN A 210 12.83 -6.66 -10.75
N VAL A 211 12.01 -6.30 -11.72
CA VAL A 211 10.81 -7.07 -12.08
C VAL A 211 11.25 -8.27 -12.92
N VAL A 212 11.05 -9.47 -12.38
CA VAL A 212 11.42 -10.74 -13.03
C VAL A 212 10.23 -11.45 -13.67
N HIS A 213 9.02 -11.14 -13.23
CA HIS A 213 7.77 -11.66 -13.79
C HIS A 213 6.65 -10.65 -13.64
N GLN A 214 5.71 -10.66 -14.60
CA GLN A 214 4.44 -9.93 -14.51
C GLN A 214 3.33 -10.73 -15.16
N GLY A 215 2.13 -10.60 -14.65
CA GLY A 215 0.99 -11.32 -15.21
C GLY A 215 -0.34 -10.94 -14.58
N ASP A 216 -1.40 -11.45 -15.21
CA ASP A 216 -2.76 -11.37 -14.70
C ASP A 216 -2.94 -12.30 -13.49
N ALA A 217 -3.50 -11.78 -12.40
CA ALA A 217 -3.63 -12.53 -11.15
C ALA A 217 -4.52 -13.78 -11.31
N ALA A 218 -5.58 -13.71 -12.11
CA ALA A 218 -6.45 -14.87 -12.37
C ALA A 218 -5.72 -16.01 -13.08
N THR A 219 -4.77 -15.69 -13.97
CA THR A 219 -3.90 -16.69 -14.64
C THR A 219 -2.92 -17.29 -13.64
N LEU A 220 -2.27 -16.43 -12.82
CA LEU A 220 -1.30 -16.86 -11.82
C LEU A 220 -1.95 -17.67 -10.67
N THR A 221 -3.21 -17.39 -10.35
CA THR A 221 -3.97 -18.20 -9.38
C THR A 221 -4.19 -19.64 -9.86
N ARG A 222 -4.33 -19.84 -11.17
CA ARG A 222 -4.46 -21.18 -11.79
C ARG A 222 -3.13 -21.91 -11.94
N GLN A 223 -2.03 -21.19 -11.98
CA GLN A 223 -0.67 -21.68 -12.19
C GLN A 223 0.32 -21.03 -11.21
N PRO A 224 0.13 -21.20 -9.90
CA PRO A 224 0.96 -20.52 -8.89
C PRO A 224 2.42 -20.99 -8.91
N GLU A 225 2.67 -22.19 -9.47
CA GLU A 225 4.02 -22.75 -9.65
C GLU A 225 4.95 -21.85 -10.47
N LEU A 226 4.41 -20.99 -11.36
CA LEU A 226 5.19 -20.00 -12.12
C LEU A 226 5.90 -18.98 -11.21
N LEU A 227 5.41 -18.83 -9.97
CA LEU A 227 5.93 -17.87 -9.00
C LEU A 227 6.79 -18.51 -7.90
N PHE A 228 6.69 -19.83 -7.70
CA PHE A 228 7.34 -20.52 -6.58
C PHE A 228 8.86 -20.35 -6.60
N GLN A 229 9.50 -20.46 -7.78
CA GLN A 229 10.93 -20.29 -7.91
C GLN A 229 11.44 -18.92 -7.49
N HIS A 230 10.64 -17.86 -7.69
CA HIS A 230 10.99 -16.47 -7.35
C HIS A 230 10.67 -16.12 -5.89
N LEU A 231 9.68 -16.78 -5.30
CA LEU A 231 9.22 -16.50 -3.94
C LEU A 231 9.81 -17.44 -2.90
N GLY A 232 10.50 -18.52 -3.34
CA GLY A 232 11.07 -19.55 -2.46
C GLY A 232 10.02 -20.35 -1.70
N VAL A 233 8.85 -20.52 -2.30
CA VAL A 233 7.78 -21.40 -1.82
C VAL A 233 8.06 -22.79 -2.40
N GLN A 234 8.11 -23.82 -1.54
CA GLN A 234 8.18 -25.24 -1.94
C GLN A 234 6.81 -25.89 -1.84
#